data_4cd2eb9dd3993db4d57b389776c6f537
#
_entry.id   4cd2eb9dd3993db4d57b389776c6f537
#
_cell.length_a   1.000
_cell.length_b   1.000
_cell.length_c   1.000
_cell.angle_alpha   90.00
_cell.angle_beta   90.00
_cell.angle_gamma   90.00
#
_symmetry.space_group_name_H-M   'P 1'
#
loop_
_entity.id
_entity.type
_entity.pdbx_description
1 polymer ?
#
loop_
_entity_poly.entity_id
_entity_poly.type
_entity_poly.pdbx_seq_one_letter_code
_entity_poly.pdbx_strand_id
1 'polypeptide(L)'
;MDKNKALNQILNTLEIEALLREGKLEQAYDQLHLLLDKEPGNSHAWYLLGGIYRRQQLWGEAINAYNKAKMIEPNGPAAVAIESIYEILNFRNTDLMNP
;
A
#
# COMPACT_ATOMS: atom_id res chain seq x y z
N MET A 1 -14.03 -9.92 18.13
CA MET A 1 -14.75 -9.22 19.00
C MET A 1 -14.90 -7.75 18.69
N ASP A 2 -14.02 -7.19 18.02
CA ASP A 2 -14.07 -5.77 17.93
C ASP A 2 -14.40 -5.29 16.53
N LYS A 3 -15.70 -5.38 16.22
CA LYS A 3 -16.21 -4.85 14.94
C LYS A 3 -15.92 -3.37 14.82
N ASN A 4 -15.92 -2.65 15.95
CA ASN A 4 -15.65 -1.22 15.96
C ASN A 4 -14.20 -0.91 15.63
N LYS A 5 -13.28 -1.79 16.05
CA LYS A 5 -11.87 -1.60 15.76
C LYS A 5 -11.60 -1.66 14.26
N ALA A 6 -12.12 -2.69 13.59
CA ALA A 6 -11.94 -2.83 12.14
C ALA A 6 -12.57 -1.66 11.40
N LEU A 7 -13.78 -1.26 11.79
CA LEU A 7 -14.45 -0.13 11.17
C LEU A 7 -13.67 1.16 11.37
N ASN A 8 -13.17 1.38 12.59
CA ASN A 8 -12.38 2.59 12.87
C ASN A 8 -11.11 2.64 12.05
N GLN A 9 -10.45 1.49 11.83
CA GLN A 9 -9.26 1.44 10.99
C GLN A 9 -9.58 1.87 9.56
N ILE A 10 -10.72 1.44 9.02
CA ILE A 10 -11.15 1.86 7.69
C ILE A 10 -11.47 3.35 7.68
N LEU A 11 -12.23 3.83 8.67
CA LEU A 11 -12.62 5.23 8.74
C LEU A 11 -11.40 6.15 8.85
N ASN A 12 -10.37 5.72 9.57
CA ASN A 12 -9.16 6.51 9.75
C ASN A 12 -8.38 6.69 8.45
N THR A 13 -8.65 5.89 7.42
CA THR A 13 -7.98 6.01 6.13
C THR A 13 -8.78 6.82 5.10
N LEU A 14 -10.02 7.16 5.38
CA LEU A 14 -10.88 7.83 4.39
C LEU A 14 -10.33 9.18 3.95
N GLU A 15 -9.84 9.97 4.91
CA GLU A 15 -9.26 11.28 4.60
C GLU A 15 -7.99 11.12 3.77
N ILE A 16 -7.19 10.11 4.11
CA ILE A 16 -5.97 9.81 3.38
C ILE A 16 -6.30 9.40 1.93
N GLU A 17 -7.34 8.58 1.75
CA GLU A 17 -7.77 8.18 0.41
C GLU A 17 -8.25 9.37 -0.40
N ALA A 18 -8.90 10.33 0.25
CA ALA A 18 -9.30 11.55 -0.43
C ALA A 18 -8.08 12.34 -0.93
N LEU A 19 -7.04 12.44 -0.10
CA LEU A 19 -5.78 13.09 -0.51
C LEU A 19 -5.17 12.37 -1.71
N LEU A 20 -5.21 11.04 -1.71
CA LEU A 20 -4.67 10.26 -2.82
C LEU A 20 -5.44 10.52 -4.11
N ARG A 21 -6.77 10.61 -4.03
CA ARG A 21 -7.59 10.92 -5.21
C ARG A 21 -7.28 12.31 -5.76
N GLU A 22 -6.91 13.24 -4.89
CA GLU A 22 -6.55 14.60 -5.29
C GLU A 22 -5.11 14.72 -5.75
N GLY A 23 -4.35 13.63 -5.70
CA GLY A 23 -2.95 13.63 -6.09
C GLY A 23 -2.01 14.24 -5.06
N LYS A 24 -2.48 14.46 -3.84
CA LYS A 24 -1.67 15.04 -2.77
C LYS A 24 -0.88 13.96 -2.06
N LEU A 25 0.09 13.37 -2.78
CA LEU A 25 0.81 12.20 -2.31
C LEU A 25 1.64 12.45 -1.07
N GLU A 26 2.30 13.61 -1.00
CA GLU A 26 3.16 13.93 0.15
C GLU A 26 2.36 14.06 1.44
N GLN A 27 1.21 14.73 1.36
CA GLN A 27 0.34 14.87 2.52
C GLN A 27 -0.22 13.52 2.95
N ALA A 28 -0.61 12.69 1.98
CA ALA A 28 -1.12 11.35 2.26
C ALA A 28 -0.03 10.49 2.91
N TYR A 29 1.19 10.57 2.40
CA TYR A 29 2.34 9.85 2.96
C TYR A 29 2.56 10.22 4.43
N ASP A 30 2.59 11.52 4.73
CA ASP A 30 2.81 11.98 6.10
C ASP A 30 1.71 11.49 7.03
N GLN A 31 0.46 11.57 6.59
CA GLN A 31 -0.66 11.11 7.42
C GLN A 31 -0.65 9.60 7.61
N LEU A 32 -0.24 8.85 6.58
CA LEU A 32 -0.12 7.40 6.71
C LEU A 32 0.93 7.00 7.73
N HIS A 33 2.05 7.71 7.78
CA HIS A 33 3.09 7.43 8.77
C HIS A 33 2.58 7.70 10.18
N LEU A 34 1.88 8.80 10.39
CA LEU A 34 1.28 9.10 11.68
C LEU A 34 0.27 8.02 12.09
N LEU A 35 -0.55 7.60 11.14
CA LEU A 35 -1.56 6.58 11.40
C LEU A 35 -0.90 5.24 11.74
N LEU A 36 0.12 4.84 10.99
CA LEU A 36 0.80 3.57 11.23
C LEU A 36 1.58 3.55 12.54
N ASP A 37 2.02 4.70 13.03
CA ASP A 37 2.61 4.78 14.36
C ASP A 37 1.59 4.43 15.44
N LYS A 38 0.33 4.82 15.23
CA LYS A 38 -0.75 4.53 16.17
C LYS A 38 -1.36 3.15 15.95
N GLU A 39 -1.44 2.72 14.70
CA GLU A 39 -2.12 1.49 14.30
C GLU A 39 -1.21 0.67 13.38
N PRO A 40 -0.12 0.11 13.92
CA PRO A 40 0.80 -0.68 13.08
C PRO A 40 0.17 -1.93 12.47
N GLY A 41 -0.97 -2.37 13.00
CA GLY A 41 -1.71 -3.51 12.44
C GLY A 41 -2.81 -3.12 11.46
N ASN A 42 -2.85 -1.87 11.02
CA ASN A 42 -3.86 -1.44 10.04
C ASN A 42 -3.41 -1.85 8.65
N SER A 43 -3.90 -3.01 8.18
CA SER A 43 -3.49 -3.55 6.87
C SER A 43 -3.84 -2.61 5.73
N HIS A 44 -4.99 -1.95 5.82
CA HIS A 44 -5.42 -1.04 4.76
C HIS A 44 -4.46 0.16 4.65
N ALA A 45 -3.97 0.66 5.78
CA ALA A 45 -2.98 1.75 5.77
C ALA A 45 -1.68 1.31 5.09
N TRP A 46 -1.20 0.10 5.39
CA TRP A 46 -0.02 -0.44 4.70
C TRP A 46 -0.25 -0.60 3.20
N TYR A 47 -1.45 -1.04 2.83
CA TYR A 47 -1.80 -1.17 1.42
C TYR A 47 -1.77 0.18 0.71
N LEU A 48 -2.33 1.22 1.34
CA LEU A 48 -2.30 2.57 0.77
C LEU A 48 -0.88 3.09 0.64
N LEU A 49 -0.03 2.83 1.63
CA LEU A 49 1.37 3.23 1.56
C LEU A 49 2.07 2.54 0.39
N GLY A 50 1.81 1.25 0.20
CA GLY A 50 2.33 0.54 -0.97
C GLY A 50 1.91 1.20 -2.27
N GLY A 51 0.66 1.67 -2.34
CA GLY A 51 0.13 2.36 -3.51
C GLY A 51 0.85 3.68 -3.80
N ILE A 52 1.22 4.40 -2.76
CA ILE A 52 2.00 5.63 -2.93
C ILE A 52 3.36 5.32 -3.54
N TYR A 53 4.07 4.36 -2.97
CA TYR A 53 5.38 3.97 -3.49
C TYR A 53 5.28 3.46 -4.93
N ARG A 54 4.21 2.72 -5.24
CA ARG A 54 3.99 2.23 -6.61
C ARG A 54 3.84 3.38 -7.60
N ARG A 55 3.07 4.41 -7.24
CA ARG A 55 2.90 5.59 -8.09
C ARG A 55 4.23 6.29 -8.36
N GLN A 56 5.13 6.24 -7.38
CA GLN A 56 6.46 6.82 -7.50
C GLN A 56 7.46 5.88 -8.16
N GLN A 57 7.01 4.68 -8.53
CA GLN A 57 7.85 3.63 -9.11
C GLN A 57 8.97 3.18 -8.19
N LEU A 58 8.75 3.32 -6.89
CA LEU A 58 9.66 2.80 -5.86
C LEU A 58 9.22 1.37 -5.56
N TRP A 59 9.58 0.47 -6.46
CA TRP A 59 9.04 -0.90 -6.47
C TRP A 59 9.41 -1.70 -5.22
N GLY A 60 10.65 -1.58 -4.75
CA GLY A 60 11.09 -2.28 -3.55
C GLY A 60 10.32 -1.84 -2.31
N GLU A 61 10.17 -0.54 -2.13
CA GLU A 61 9.40 -0.01 -1.00
C GLU A 61 7.93 -0.39 -1.10
N ALA A 62 7.38 -0.38 -2.32
CA ALA A 62 6.00 -0.78 -2.53
C ALA A 62 5.78 -2.24 -2.12
N ILE A 63 6.66 -3.13 -2.57
CA ILE A 63 6.57 -4.56 -2.22
C ILE A 63 6.69 -4.74 -0.71
N ASN A 64 7.59 -4.01 -0.05
CA ASN A 64 7.73 -4.11 1.41
C ASN A 64 6.46 -3.70 2.14
N ALA A 65 5.84 -2.59 1.73
CA ALA A 65 4.61 -2.12 2.35
C ALA A 65 3.45 -3.10 2.08
N TYR A 66 3.33 -3.58 0.85
CA TYR A 66 2.31 -4.58 0.52
C TYR A 66 2.52 -5.89 1.27
N ASN A 67 3.77 -6.29 1.48
CA ASN A 67 4.03 -7.50 2.27
C ASN A 67 3.56 -7.35 3.70
N LYS A 68 3.73 -6.18 4.30
CA LYS A 68 3.21 -5.94 5.64
C LYS A 68 1.69 -6.04 5.67
N ALA A 69 1.02 -5.46 4.68
CA ALA A 69 -0.43 -5.58 4.57
C ALA A 69 -0.86 -7.05 4.41
N LYS A 70 -0.14 -7.80 3.58
CA LYS A 70 -0.43 -9.20 3.33
C LYS A 70 -0.22 -10.07 4.57
N MET A 71 0.80 -9.76 5.37
CA MET A 71 1.04 -10.50 6.61
C MET A 71 -0.10 -10.31 7.60
N ILE A 72 -0.68 -9.12 7.63
CA ILE A 72 -1.80 -8.82 8.53
C ILE A 72 -3.09 -9.41 7.98
N GLU A 73 -3.32 -9.27 6.69
CA GLU A 73 -4.55 -9.73 6.03
C GLU A 73 -4.20 -10.47 4.74
N PRO A 74 -3.92 -11.78 4.86
CA PRO A 74 -3.45 -12.55 3.69
C PRO A 74 -4.44 -12.60 2.52
N ASN A 75 -5.73 -12.51 2.79
CA ASN A 75 -6.76 -12.57 1.76
C ASN A 75 -7.16 -11.20 1.23
N GLY A 76 -6.44 -10.16 1.63
CA GLY A 76 -6.70 -8.81 1.16
C GLY A 76 -6.10 -8.55 -0.21
N PRO A 77 -6.18 -7.30 -0.68
CA PRO A 77 -5.76 -6.95 -2.03
C PRO A 77 -4.25 -6.86 -2.22
N ALA A 78 -3.46 -6.91 -1.14
CA ALA A 78 -2.01 -6.72 -1.25
C ALA A 78 -1.33 -7.83 -2.03
N ALA A 79 -1.79 -9.07 -1.92
CA ALA A 79 -1.20 -10.19 -2.65
C ALA A 79 -1.27 -9.96 -4.17
N VAL A 80 -2.42 -9.52 -4.65
CA VAL A 80 -2.60 -9.23 -6.07
C VAL A 80 -1.74 -8.05 -6.50
N ALA A 81 -1.63 -7.04 -5.64
CA ALA A 81 -0.80 -5.87 -5.92
C ALA A 81 0.67 -6.26 -6.08
N ILE A 82 1.18 -7.16 -5.23
CA ILE A 82 2.55 -7.65 -5.31
C ILE A 82 2.77 -8.40 -6.62
N GLU A 83 1.86 -9.29 -6.98
CA GLU A 83 1.96 -10.02 -8.24
C GLU A 83 2.00 -9.08 -9.43
N SER A 84 1.17 -8.04 -9.41
CA SER A 84 1.13 -7.04 -10.46
C SER A 84 2.48 -6.34 -10.62
N ILE A 85 3.15 -6.03 -9.52
CA ILE A 85 4.47 -5.40 -9.58
C ILE A 85 5.48 -6.36 -10.20
N TYR A 86 5.48 -7.64 -9.79
CA TYR A 86 6.40 -8.60 -10.37
C TYR A 86 6.19 -8.78 -11.86
N GLU A 87 4.95 -8.74 -12.32
CA GLU A 87 4.67 -8.78 -13.76
C GLU A 87 5.29 -7.59 -14.48
N ILE A 88 5.17 -6.40 -13.92
CA ILE A 88 5.77 -5.21 -14.51
C ILE A 88 7.29 -5.34 -14.56
N LEU A 89 7.90 -5.79 -13.47
CA LEU A 89 9.36 -5.94 -13.40
C LEU A 89 9.86 -7.02 -14.35
N ASN A 90 9.14 -8.14 -14.44
CA ASN A 90 9.51 -9.22 -15.34
C ASN A 90 9.43 -8.78 -16.79
N PHE A 91 8.41 -8.02 -17.14
CA PHE A 91 8.27 -7.48 -18.49
C PHE A 91 9.46 -6.60 -18.85
N ARG A 92 9.86 -5.70 -17.94
CA ARG A 92 10.99 -4.81 -18.16
C ARG A 92 12.30 -5.58 -18.28
N ASN A 93 12.50 -6.58 -17.43
CA ASN A 93 13.70 -7.41 -17.46
C ASN A 93 13.78 -8.17 -18.76
N THR A 94 12.66 -8.67 -19.26
CA THR A 94 12.62 -9.37 -20.54
C THR A 94 13.07 -8.45 -21.67
N ASP A 95 12.60 -7.22 -21.68
CA ASP A 95 13.00 -6.23 -22.67
C ASP A 95 14.50 -5.93 -22.61
N LEU A 96 15.06 -5.87 -21.40
CA LEU A 96 16.47 -5.60 -21.22
C LEU A 96 17.34 -6.79 -21.63
N MET A 97 16.84 -7.99 -21.47
CA MET A 97 17.59 -9.21 -21.76
C MET A 97 17.49 -9.66 -23.21
N ASN A 98 16.56 -9.10 -23.96
CA ASN A 98 16.35 -9.42 -25.37
C ASN A 98 16.65 -8.19 -26.20
N PRO A 99 17.91 -7.96 -26.53
CA PRO A 99 18.30 -6.78 -27.32
C PRO A 99 17.80 -6.86 -28.76
#